data_2f44ac7fdc1da6a0f5b446f3a202c3d5
#
_entry.id   2f44ac7fdc1da6a0f5b446f3a202c3d5
#
_cell.length_a   1.000
_cell.length_b   1.000
_cell.length_c   1.000
_cell.angle_alpha   90.00
_cell.angle_beta   90.00
_cell.angle_gamma   90.00
#
_symmetry.space_group_name_H-M   'P 1'
#
loop_
_entity.id
_entity.type
_entity.pdbx_description
1 polymer ?
#
loop_
_entity_poly.entity_id
_entity_poly.type
_entity_poly.pdbx_seq_one_letter_code
_entity_poly.pdbx_strand_id
1 'polypeptide(L)'
;FRRVLFRSGRAMQEISQKARQVLEYLTQRESSIPPTVREIGAALQIKSTSTVHKYLTELAAAGYIEKGDKMNRAISLPQQQSAKVPLLGVVTAGQPILAVEDIEGYVPYQGGRYPANELFALRVRGESMIEAGILSGDIIIVHRTPAAQNGEIVVALVEDEATVKRFYKENGHYRLQPENSTMEPIIVDSVLILGKVVALLREY
;
A
#
# COMPACT_ATOMS: atom_id res chain seq x y z
N PHE A 1 19.04 -12.19 11.50
CA PHE A 1 17.79 -12.36 12.27
C PHE A 1 17.08 -11.02 12.41
N ARG A 2 16.15 -10.68 11.49
CA ARG A 2 15.29 -9.49 11.60
C ARG A 2 13.96 -9.94 12.21
N ARG A 3 13.70 -9.53 13.45
CA ARG A 3 12.37 -9.58 14.07
C ARG A 3 11.45 -8.66 13.30
N VAL A 4 10.48 -9.22 12.58
CA VAL A 4 9.33 -8.47 12.05
C VAL A 4 8.38 -8.24 13.22
N LEU A 5 8.41 -7.04 13.79
CA LEU A 5 7.48 -6.60 14.84
C LEU A 5 6.22 -6.04 14.15
N PHE A 6 5.16 -6.82 14.11
CA PHE A 6 3.82 -6.29 13.83
C PHE A 6 3.20 -5.76 15.13
N ARG A 7 2.97 -4.44 15.17
CA ARG A 7 2.29 -3.76 16.29
C ARG A 7 0.78 -3.88 16.13
N SER A 8 0.18 -4.88 16.74
CA SER A 8 -1.13 -4.78 17.38
C SER A 8 -1.01 -5.54 18.72
N GLY A 9 -1.45 -4.95 19.82
CA GLY A 9 -1.11 -5.28 21.20
C GLY A 9 -1.48 -6.65 21.73
N ARG A 10 -1.20 -7.74 21.00
CA ARG A 10 -1.14 -9.11 21.49
C ARG A 10 0.24 -9.67 21.18
N ALA A 11 0.91 -10.17 22.20
CA ALA A 11 2.14 -10.94 22.05
C ALA A 11 1.89 -12.08 21.05
N MET A 12 2.57 -12.05 19.89
CA MET A 12 2.46 -13.09 18.86
C MET A 12 3.03 -14.39 19.44
N GLN A 13 2.20 -15.42 19.52
CA GLN A 13 2.65 -16.74 19.92
C GLN A 13 3.62 -17.32 18.90
N GLU A 14 4.65 -18.05 19.37
CA GLU A 14 5.54 -18.80 18.49
C GLU A 14 4.75 -19.86 17.72
N ILE A 15 4.89 -19.84 16.40
CA ILE A 15 4.30 -20.82 15.49
C ILE A 15 5.36 -21.83 15.04
N SER A 16 4.91 -23.06 14.76
CA SER A 16 5.79 -24.11 14.24
C SER A 16 6.41 -23.73 12.88
N GLN A 17 7.58 -24.31 12.58
CA GLN A 17 8.28 -24.08 11.30
C GLN A 17 7.39 -24.42 10.09
N LYS A 18 6.57 -25.43 10.19
CA LYS A 18 5.62 -25.84 9.14
C LYS A 18 4.44 -24.86 9.00
N ALA A 19 3.90 -24.36 10.11
CA ALA A 19 2.89 -23.29 10.06
C ALA A 19 3.45 -22.02 9.43
N ARG A 20 4.73 -21.69 9.70
CA ARG A 20 5.41 -20.56 9.05
C ARG A 20 5.51 -20.72 7.54
N GLN A 21 5.84 -21.92 7.03
CA GLN A 21 5.83 -22.19 5.59
C GLN A 21 4.43 -22.02 4.96
N VAL A 22 3.38 -22.42 5.68
CA VAL A 22 1.99 -22.17 5.23
C VAL A 22 1.71 -20.68 5.18
N LEU A 23 2.12 -19.91 6.19
CA LEU A 23 1.93 -18.46 6.22
C LEU A 23 2.67 -17.77 5.06
N GLU A 24 3.94 -18.12 4.81
CA GLU A 24 4.73 -17.60 3.68
C GLU A 24 4.05 -17.89 2.34
N TYR A 25 3.56 -19.09 2.13
CA TYR A 25 2.80 -19.44 0.92
C TYR A 25 1.54 -18.58 0.77
N LEU A 26 0.80 -18.34 1.85
CA LEU A 26 -0.41 -17.50 1.82
C LEU A 26 -0.09 -16.03 1.53
N THR A 27 1.03 -15.52 2.05
CA THR A 27 1.45 -14.11 1.87
C THR A 27 2.09 -13.81 0.52
N GLN A 28 2.71 -14.80 -0.12
CA GLN A 28 3.39 -14.63 -1.41
C GLN A 28 2.45 -14.73 -2.61
N ARG A 29 1.19 -15.13 -2.40
CA ARG A 29 0.22 -15.22 -3.49
C ARG A 29 -0.27 -13.84 -3.93
N GLU A 30 -0.21 -13.59 -5.21
CA GLU A 30 -0.78 -12.38 -5.85
C GLU A 30 -2.30 -12.50 -6.09
N SER A 31 -2.90 -13.68 -5.88
CA SER A 31 -4.32 -13.93 -6.12
C SER A 31 -5.19 -13.43 -4.97
N SER A 32 -6.22 -12.67 -5.29
CA SER A 32 -7.26 -12.22 -4.34
C SER A 32 -8.18 -13.34 -3.85
N ILE A 33 -8.15 -14.52 -4.51
CA ILE A 33 -8.96 -15.67 -4.13
C ILE A 33 -8.18 -16.54 -3.13
N PRO A 34 -8.71 -16.78 -1.92
CA PRO A 34 -8.07 -17.64 -0.93
C PRO A 34 -7.85 -19.05 -1.47
N PRO A 35 -6.68 -19.68 -1.23
CA PRO A 35 -6.43 -21.05 -1.67
C PRO A 35 -7.24 -22.04 -0.86
N THR A 36 -7.63 -23.13 -1.48
CA THR A 36 -8.23 -24.27 -0.82
C THR A 36 -7.19 -25.03 0.01
N VAL A 37 -7.63 -25.78 1.02
CA VAL A 37 -6.76 -26.67 1.81
C VAL A 37 -5.98 -27.66 0.93
N ARG A 38 -6.59 -28.12 -0.17
CA ARG A 38 -5.94 -29.02 -1.14
C ARG A 38 -4.83 -28.32 -1.91
N GLU A 39 -5.05 -27.09 -2.35
CA GLU A 39 -4.03 -26.27 -3.04
C GLU A 39 -2.83 -25.98 -2.14
N ILE A 40 -3.07 -25.65 -0.85
CA ILE A 40 -2.00 -25.48 0.14
C ILE A 40 -1.22 -26.78 0.32
N GLY A 41 -1.94 -27.92 0.47
CA GLY A 41 -1.31 -29.22 0.60
C GLY A 41 -0.45 -29.60 -0.59
N ALA A 42 -0.96 -29.37 -1.81
CA ALA A 42 -0.22 -29.63 -3.05
C ALA A 42 1.03 -28.75 -3.17
N ALA A 43 0.92 -27.44 -2.94
CA ALA A 43 2.03 -26.50 -3.02
C ALA A 43 3.16 -26.79 -2.02
N LEU A 44 2.80 -27.19 -0.80
CA LEU A 44 3.77 -27.47 0.28
C LEU A 44 4.08 -28.96 0.47
N GLN A 45 3.63 -29.81 -0.46
CA GLN A 45 3.84 -31.26 -0.44
C GLN A 45 3.31 -31.94 0.85
N ILE A 46 2.23 -31.40 1.44
CA ILE A 46 1.59 -31.96 2.62
C ILE A 46 0.48 -32.92 2.18
N LYS A 47 0.72 -34.22 2.33
CA LYS A 47 -0.19 -35.28 1.84
C LYS A 47 -1.57 -35.30 2.53
N SER A 48 -1.65 -34.88 3.81
CA SER A 48 -2.88 -34.92 4.60
C SER A 48 -3.52 -33.55 4.73
N THR A 49 -4.79 -33.47 4.33
CA THR A 49 -5.61 -32.25 4.51
C THR A 49 -5.83 -31.91 5.98
N SER A 50 -5.90 -32.92 6.87
CA SER A 50 -6.01 -32.72 8.32
C SER A 50 -4.75 -32.04 8.89
N THR A 51 -3.57 -32.31 8.33
CA THR A 51 -2.33 -31.66 8.70
C THR A 51 -2.31 -30.20 8.29
N VAL A 52 -2.80 -29.87 7.10
CA VAL A 52 -2.98 -28.48 6.67
C VAL A 52 -3.96 -27.75 7.59
N HIS A 53 -5.10 -28.37 7.93
CA HIS A 53 -6.07 -27.82 8.88
C HIS A 53 -5.43 -27.54 10.26
N LYS A 54 -4.55 -28.41 10.76
CA LYS A 54 -3.83 -28.20 12.00
C LYS A 54 -2.98 -26.93 11.96
N TYR A 55 -2.20 -26.74 10.89
CA TYR A 55 -1.37 -25.52 10.73
C TYR A 55 -2.22 -24.26 10.55
N LEU A 56 -3.33 -24.32 9.82
CA LEU A 56 -4.25 -23.20 9.72
C LEU A 56 -4.90 -22.85 11.06
N THR A 57 -5.22 -23.85 11.89
CA THR A 57 -5.74 -23.61 13.25
C THR A 57 -4.67 -22.98 14.15
N GLU A 58 -3.42 -23.44 14.05
CA GLU A 58 -2.27 -22.85 14.76
C GLU A 58 -2.08 -21.36 14.35
N LEU A 59 -2.11 -21.06 13.06
CA LEU A 59 -2.00 -19.70 12.54
C LEU A 59 -3.16 -18.81 12.98
N ALA A 60 -4.38 -19.34 13.01
CA ALA A 60 -5.55 -18.60 13.48
C ALA A 60 -5.49 -18.32 15.00
N ALA A 61 -5.09 -19.31 15.79
CA ALA A 61 -4.91 -19.16 17.24
C ALA A 61 -3.82 -18.12 17.56
N ALA A 62 -2.75 -18.08 16.76
CA ALA A 62 -1.68 -17.10 16.87
C ALA A 62 -2.02 -15.72 16.26
N GLY A 63 -3.19 -15.55 15.64
CA GLY A 63 -3.65 -14.28 15.05
C GLY A 63 -3.02 -13.92 13.71
N TYR A 64 -2.37 -14.88 13.02
CA TYR A 64 -1.77 -14.66 11.70
C TYR A 64 -2.78 -14.75 10.55
N ILE A 65 -3.90 -15.44 10.75
CA ILE A 65 -5.00 -15.56 9.79
C ILE A 65 -6.34 -15.50 10.51
N GLU A 66 -7.39 -15.08 9.79
CA GLU A 66 -8.77 -15.17 10.25
C GLU A 66 -9.44 -16.37 9.55
N LYS A 67 -10.17 -17.17 10.33
CA LYS A 67 -10.90 -18.32 9.84
C LYS A 67 -12.38 -17.96 9.77
N GLY A 68 -12.94 -17.85 8.56
CA GLY A 68 -14.34 -17.56 8.36
C GLY A 68 -15.24 -18.75 8.75
N ASP A 69 -16.42 -18.46 9.29
CA ASP A 69 -17.34 -19.43 9.88
C ASP A 69 -18.03 -20.40 8.89
N LYS A 70 -17.92 -20.18 7.60
CA LYS A 70 -18.58 -21.04 6.59
C LYS A 70 -17.73 -21.23 5.35
N MET A 71 -17.42 -22.51 5.08
CA MET A 71 -16.82 -23.07 3.87
C MET A 71 -15.29 -23.12 3.79
N ASN A 72 -14.78 -24.14 3.11
CA ASN A 72 -13.40 -24.54 2.86
C ASN A 72 -12.49 -23.51 2.14
N ARG A 73 -12.92 -22.25 2.01
CA ARG A 73 -12.22 -21.16 1.30
C ARG A 73 -12.07 -19.86 2.09
N ALA A 74 -12.49 -19.81 3.34
CA ALA A 74 -12.45 -18.57 4.11
C ALA A 74 -11.17 -18.48 4.98
N ILE A 75 -10.01 -18.38 4.34
CA ILE A 75 -8.75 -18.04 5.01
C ILE A 75 -8.42 -16.62 4.57
N SER A 76 -8.65 -15.64 5.44
CA SER A 76 -8.19 -14.27 5.22
C SER A 76 -6.97 -13.98 6.09
N LEU A 77 -5.99 -13.31 5.51
CA LEU A 77 -4.91 -12.73 6.28
C LEU A 77 -5.48 -11.51 7.04
N PRO A 78 -5.16 -11.29 8.32
CA PRO A 78 -5.63 -10.11 9.06
C PRO A 78 -5.24 -8.77 8.39
N GLN A 79 -4.28 -8.80 7.48
CA GLN A 79 -3.86 -7.65 6.66
C GLN A 79 -4.78 -7.34 5.47
N GLN A 80 -5.80 -8.17 5.19
CA GLN A 80 -6.79 -7.89 4.13
C GLN A 80 -7.99 -7.06 4.61
N GLN A 81 -7.99 -6.57 5.85
CA GLN A 81 -8.90 -5.48 6.19
C GLN A 81 -8.44 -4.26 5.38
N SER A 82 -9.35 -3.74 4.57
CA SER A 82 -9.10 -2.51 3.82
C SER A 82 -8.58 -1.43 4.78
N ALA A 83 -7.35 -1.01 4.55
CA ALA A 83 -6.81 0.10 5.32
C ALA A 83 -7.68 1.34 5.04
N LYS A 84 -8.10 2.02 6.08
CA LYS A 84 -8.72 3.35 5.94
C LYS A 84 -7.60 4.36 5.79
N VAL A 85 -7.36 4.78 4.56
CA VAL A 85 -6.33 5.78 4.23
C VAL A 85 -6.96 7.17 4.32
N PRO A 86 -6.41 8.11 5.10
CA PRO A 86 -6.94 9.46 5.20
C PRO A 86 -6.86 10.18 3.85
N LEU A 87 -7.98 10.73 3.39
CA LEU A 87 -8.08 11.63 2.24
C LEU A 87 -7.87 13.06 2.73
N LEU A 88 -6.81 13.70 2.24
CA LEU A 88 -6.46 15.07 2.60
C LEU A 88 -7.03 16.06 1.58
N GLY A 89 -7.53 17.19 2.05
CA GLY A 89 -8.09 18.25 1.21
C GLY A 89 -7.00 19.12 0.58
N VAL A 90 -6.17 19.70 1.41
CA VAL A 90 -5.08 20.60 1.01
C VAL A 90 -3.81 20.18 1.74
N VAL A 91 -2.69 20.15 1.03
CA VAL A 91 -1.37 19.92 1.62
C VAL A 91 -0.55 21.17 1.39
N THR A 92 -0.18 21.85 2.48
CA THR A 92 0.63 23.06 2.46
C THR A 92 1.97 22.86 3.15
N ALA A 93 2.93 23.69 2.81
CA ALA A 93 4.24 23.69 3.46
C ALA A 93 4.14 24.05 4.95
N GLY A 94 5.03 23.46 5.78
CA GLY A 94 5.15 23.81 7.20
C GLY A 94 4.16 23.15 8.15
N GLN A 95 3.12 22.46 7.64
CA GLN A 95 2.17 21.68 8.43
C GLN A 95 2.53 20.17 8.38
N PRO A 96 2.29 19.39 9.47
CA PRO A 96 2.40 17.94 9.40
C PRO A 96 1.38 17.39 8.39
N ILE A 97 1.81 16.55 7.43
CA ILE A 97 0.98 16.00 6.35
C ILE A 97 -0.32 15.32 6.84
N LEU A 98 -0.37 14.87 8.08
CA LEU A 98 -1.53 14.24 8.71
C LEU A 98 -2.11 15.08 9.85
N ALA A 99 -2.11 16.40 9.72
CA ALA A 99 -2.85 17.23 10.65
C ALA A 99 -4.35 16.86 10.56
N VAL A 100 -4.99 16.65 11.69
CA VAL A 100 -6.40 16.18 11.77
C VAL A 100 -7.36 17.17 11.08
N GLU A 101 -6.97 18.43 11.02
CA GLU A 101 -7.73 19.52 10.43
C GLU A 101 -7.84 19.45 8.90
N ASP A 102 -6.92 18.72 8.25
CA ASP A 102 -6.84 18.59 6.78
C ASP A 102 -7.50 17.30 6.24
N ILE A 103 -8.06 16.45 7.11
CA ILE A 103 -8.68 15.18 6.71
C ILE A 103 -10.13 15.41 6.29
N GLU A 104 -10.42 15.31 4.99
CA GLU A 104 -11.77 15.38 4.43
C GLU A 104 -12.56 14.07 4.59
N GLY A 105 -11.86 12.94 4.75
CA GLY A 105 -12.49 11.62 4.86
C GLY A 105 -11.49 10.48 4.85
N TYR A 106 -11.98 9.27 4.55
CA TYR A 106 -11.15 8.08 4.46
C TYR A 106 -11.54 7.26 3.24
N VAL A 107 -10.55 6.73 2.53
CA VAL A 107 -10.75 5.82 1.40
C VAL A 107 -10.27 4.41 1.74
N PRO A 108 -10.99 3.37 1.32
CA PRO A 108 -10.57 1.98 1.52
C PRO A 108 -9.41 1.65 0.57
N TYR A 109 -8.34 1.03 1.10
CA TYR A 109 -7.23 0.54 0.31
C TYR A 109 -6.81 -0.87 0.74
N GLN A 110 -6.76 -1.79 -0.20
CA GLN A 110 -6.45 -3.20 0.04
C GLN A 110 -5.05 -3.62 -0.44
N GLY A 111 -4.18 -2.67 -0.75
CA GLY A 111 -2.88 -2.93 -1.36
C GLY A 111 -1.86 -3.69 -0.49
N GLY A 112 -2.05 -3.76 0.82
CA GLY A 112 -1.27 -4.60 1.76
C GLY A 112 0.25 -4.38 1.84
N ARG A 113 0.85 -3.65 0.88
CA ARG A 113 2.30 -3.46 0.77
C ARG A 113 2.88 -2.49 1.80
N TYR A 114 2.07 -1.52 2.21
CA TYR A 114 2.47 -0.46 3.13
C TYR A 114 1.52 -0.39 4.33
N PRO A 115 2.02 -0.09 5.55
CA PRO A 115 1.17 0.12 6.71
C PRO A 115 0.24 1.33 6.49
N ALA A 116 -1.01 1.25 6.99
CA ALA A 116 -2.00 2.32 6.80
C ALA A 116 -1.55 3.69 7.33
N ASN A 117 -0.76 3.71 8.40
CA ASN A 117 -0.21 4.93 8.99
C ASN A 117 0.93 5.57 8.19
N GLU A 118 1.42 4.90 7.16
CA GLU A 118 2.40 5.43 6.20
C GLU A 118 1.74 5.86 4.89
N LEU A 119 0.40 5.79 4.80
CA LEU A 119 -0.36 6.15 3.61
C LEU A 119 -1.21 7.39 3.84
N PHE A 120 -1.40 8.16 2.78
CA PHE A 120 -2.42 9.19 2.67
C PHE A 120 -3.00 9.19 1.25
N ALA A 121 -4.14 9.81 1.07
CA ALA A 121 -4.79 9.96 -0.23
C ALA A 121 -4.96 11.43 -0.58
N LEU A 122 -4.92 11.75 -1.85
CA LEU A 122 -5.17 13.07 -2.41
C LEU A 122 -6.12 12.96 -3.60
N ARG A 123 -7.00 13.95 -3.74
CA ARG A 123 -7.79 14.12 -4.96
C ARG A 123 -6.98 14.88 -6.00
N VAL A 124 -6.83 14.29 -7.17
CA VAL A 124 -6.10 14.90 -8.28
C VAL A 124 -6.90 16.06 -8.86
N ARG A 125 -6.22 17.16 -9.13
CA ARG A 125 -6.76 18.33 -9.83
C ARG A 125 -5.86 18.66 -11.03
N GLY A 126 -6.48 18.96 -12.17
CA GLY A 126 -5.76 19.28 -13.40
C GLY A 126 -5.39 18.06 -14.24
N GLU A 127 -4.67 18.32 -15.33
CA GLU A 127 -4.44 17.39 -16.44
C GLU A 127 -2.97 17.02 -16.65
N SER A 128 -2.10 17.37 -15.71
CA SER A 128 -0.65 17.21 -15.89
C SER A 128 -0.16 15.76 -15.97
N MET A 129 -1.00 14.77 -15.66
CA MET A 129 -0.64 13.36 -15.60
C MET A 129 -1.56 12.45 -16.44
N ILE A 130 -2.26 13.02 -17.42
CA ILE A 130 -3.26 12.30 -18.22
C ILE A 130 -2.66 11.18 -19.06
N GLU A 131 -1.44 11.33 -19.57
CA GLU A 131 -0.75 10.31 -20.35
C GLU A 131 -0.24 9.15 -19.47
N ALA A 132 -0.15 9.36 -18.15
CA ALA A 132 0.06 8.28 -17.17
C ALA A 132 -1.26 7.64 -16.69
N GLY A 133 -2.42 8.05 -17.29
CA GLY A 133 -3.73 7.53 -16.92
C GLY A 133 -4.30 8.10 -15.62
N ILE A 134 -3.70 9.16 -15.06
CA ILE A 134 -4.19 9.85 -13.86
C ILE A 134 -4.97 11.10 -14.33
N LEU A 135 -6.27 11.11 -14.07
CA LEU A 135 -7.18 12.16 -14.51
C LEU A 135 -7.63 13.07 -13.36
N SER A 136 -8.11 14.26 -13.70
CA SER A 136 -8.72 15.14 -12.71
C SER A 136 -9.95 14.47 -12.08
N GLY A 137 -10.05 14.53 -10.75
CA GLY A 137 -11.08 13.85 -9.97
C GLY A 137 -10.66 12.48 -9.39
N ASP A 138 -9.62 11.83 -9.92
CA ASP A 138 -9.07 10.61 -9.37
C ASP A 138 -8.61 10.81 -7.93
N ILE A 139 -8.60 9.72 -7.16
CA ILE A 139 -7.98 9.67 -5.84
C ILE A 139 -6.71 8.84 -5.96
N ILE A 140 -5.56 9.43 -5.66
CA ILE A 140 -4.28 8.73 -5.58
C ILE A 140 -3.99 8.33 -4.13
N ILE A 141 -3.48 7.10 -3.96
CA ILE A 141 -2.93 6.63 -2.68
C ILE A 141 -1.42 6.85 -2.73
N VAL A 142 -0.89 7.47 -1.70
CA VAL A 142 0.49 7.91 -1.61
C VAL A 142 1.17 7.27 -0.41
N HIS A 143 2.28 6.60 -0.62
CA HIS A 143 3.16 6.15 0.45
C HIS A 143 4.09 7.29 0.85
N ARG A 144 4.00 7.70 2.11
CA ARG A 144 4.77 8.79 2.69
C ARG A 144 6.25 8.43 2.76
N THR A 145 7.07 9.14 2.00
CA THR A 145 8.52 8.98 1.97
C THR A 145 9.16 10.26 1.41
N PRO A 146 10.30 10.70 1.97
CA PRO A 146 11.03 11.85 1.45
C PRO A 146 11.93 11.51 0.27
N ALA A 147 12.02 10.25 -0.14
CA ALA A 147 12.92 9.78 -1.18
C ALA A 147 12.17 9.15 -2.34
N ALA A 148 12.63 9.44 -3.57
CA ALA A 148 12.15 8.83 -4.79
C ALA A 148 13.31 8.47 -5.73
N GLN A 149 13.06 7.51 -6.62
CA GLN A 149 13.95 7.14 -7.71
C GLN A 149 13.49 7.76 -9.03
N ASN A 150 14.42 7.91 -9.98
CA ASN A 150 14.10 8.42 -11.31
C ASN A 150 13.01 7.58 -11.98
N GLY A 151 12.00 8.25 -12.51
CA GLY A 151 10.86 7.63 -13.17
C GLY A 151 9.66 7.30 -12.24
N GLU A 152 9.79 7.44 -10.92
CA GLU A 152 8.66 7.25 -10.00
C GLU A 152 7.69 8.44 -10.06
N ILE A 153 6.40 8.17 -9.92
CA ILE A 153 5.37 9.21 -9.80
C ILE A 153 5.30 9.61 -8.32
N VAL A 154 5.50 10.89 -8.06
CA VAL A 154 5.55 11.45 -6.70
C VAL A 154 4.51 12.53 -6.50
N VAL A 155 4.20 12.78 -5.23
CA VAL A 155 3.63 14.02 -4.77
C VAL A 155 4.78 14.85 -4.22
N ALA A 156 5.00 16.00 -4.81
CA ALA A 156 6.02 16.95 -4.42
C ALA A 156 5.41 18.31 -4.08
N LEU A 157 6.06 19.05 -3.20
CA LEU A 157 5.70 20.41 -2.88
C LEU A 157 6.55 21.37 -3.72
N VAL A 158 5.88 22.25 -4.47
CA VAL A 158 6.50 23.31 -5.27
C VAL A 158 5.79 24.61 -4.90
N GLU A 159 6.52 25.61 -4.43
CA GLU A 159 5.95 26.91 -4.05
C GLU A 159 4.72 26.83 -3.14
N ASP A 160 4.77 25.97 -2.13
CA ASP A 160 3.70 25.71 -1.15
C ASP A 160 2.48 24.93 -1.67
N GLU A 161 2.48 24.49 -2.93
CA GLU A 161 1.41 23.66 -3.48
C GLU A 161 1.87 22.22 -3.76
N ALA A 162 1.02 21.25 -3.42
CA ALA A 162 1.26 19.85 -3.73
C ALA A 162 0.97 19.56 -5.20
N THR A 163 1.93 18.97 -5.90
CA THR A 163 1.80 18.60 -7.32
C THR A 163 2.16 17.12 -7.54
N VAL A 164 1.49 16.49 -8.50
CA VAL A 164 1.78 15.10 -8.92
C VAL A 164 2.57 15.14 -10.21
N LYS A 165 3.78 14.57 -10.22
CA LYS A 165 4.67 14.55 -11.38
C LYS A 165 5.52 13.29 -11.38
N ARG A 166 6.14 12.99 -12.52
CA ARG A 166 7.21 11.99 -12.58
C ARG A 166 8.53 12.64 -12.19
N PHE A 167 9.21 12.03 -11.23
CA PHE A 167 10.42 12.56 -10.60
C PHE A 167 11.66 12.10 -11.36
N TYR A 168 12.59 13.05 -11.57
CA TYR A 168 13.96 12.80 -12.02
C TYR A 168 14.95 13.66 -11.24
N LYS A 169 16.02 13.03 -10.78
CA LYS A 169 17.21 13.70 -10.26
C LYS A 169 18.28 13.70 -11.36
N GLU A 170 18.63 14.87 -11.84
CA GLU A 170 19.60 15.11 -12.90
C GLU A 170 20.83 15.85 -12.35
N ASN A 171 21.80 16.14 -13.19
CA ASN A 171 23.08 16.75 -12.80
C ASN A 171 22.89 18.11 -12.10
N GLY A 172 22.74 18.10 -10.78
CA GLY A 172 22.66 19.29 -9.94
C GLY A 172 21.26 19.91 -9.77
N HIS A 173 20.22 19.34 -10.38
CA HIS A 173 18.84 19.81 -10.25
C HIS A 173 17.83 18.66 -10.21
N TYR A 174 16.55 18.97 -9.94
CA TYR A 174 15.44 18.04 -10.01
C TYR A 174 14.49 18.47 -11.11
N ARG A 175 14.02 17.50 -11.88
CA ARG A 175 12.98 17.68 -12.87
C ARG A 175 11.73 16.95 -12.48
N LEU A 176 10.63 17.71 -12.37
CA LEU A 176 9.28 17.20 -12.15
C LEU A 176 8.56 17.22 -13.51
N GLN A 177 8.52 16.06 -14.14
CA GLN A 177 8.01 15.88 -15.49
C GLN A 177 6.50 15.64 -15.45
N PRO A 178 5.68 16.47 -16.13
CA PRO A 178 4.29 16.12 -16.40
C PRO A 178 4.21 14.96 -17.40
N GLU A 179 3.23 14.10 -17.24
CA GLU A 179 2.81 13.11 -18.24
C GLU A 179 1.66 13.72 -19.06
N ASN A 180 1.98 14.80 -19.74
CA ASN A 180 1.13 15.55 -20.66
C ASN A 180 2.04 16.31 -21.62
N SER A 181 2.02 15.92 -22.89
CA SER A 181 2.89 16.45 -23.93
C SER A 181 2.70 17.94 -24.23
N THR A 182 1.62 18.55 -23.73
CA THR A 182 1.35 19.99 -23.88
C THR A 182 1.91 20.85 -22.75
N MET A 183 2.52 20.20 -21.72
CA MET A 183 3.01 20.88 -20.52
C MET A 183 4.53 20.78 -20.39
N GLU A 184 5.15 21.87 -20.02
CA GLU A 184 6.60 21.92 -19.76
C GLU A 184 6.96 21.33 -18.40
N PRO A 185 8.16 20.69 -18.24
CA PRO A 185 8.65 20.21 -16.96
C PRO A 185 8.99 21.36 -16.01
N ILE A 186 8.84 21.10 -14.71
CA ILE A 186 9.27 22.02 -13.65
C ILE A 186 10.70 21.63 -13.26
N ILE A 187 11.64 22.55 -13.40
CA ILE A 187 13.05 22.38 -13.03
C ILE A 187 13.33 23.20 -11.77
N VAL A 188 13.85 22.54 -10.73
CA VAL A 188 14.15 23.18 -9.44
C VAL A 188 15.47 22.68 -8.85
N ASP A 189 16.14 23.53 -8.09
CA ASP A 189 17.39 23.16 -7.39
C ASP A 189 17.13 22.32 -6.13
N SER A 190 15.93 22.43 -5.56
CA SER A 190 15.50 21.65 -4.42
C SER A 190 14.03 21.29 -4.55
N VAL A 191 13.64 20.13 -4.00
CA VAL A 191 12.25 19.66 -4.01
C VAL A 191 11.94 18.92 -2.71
N LEU A 192 10.78 19.20 -2.14
CA LEU A 192 10.27 18.44 -1.00
C LEU A 192 9.32 17.35 -1.53
N ILE A 193 9.76 16.09 -1.45
CA ILE A 193 8.92 14.95 -1.79
C ILE A 193 8.09 14.58 -0.56
N LEU A 194 6.77 14.56 -0.73
CA LEU A 194 5.81 14.18 0.30
C LEU A 194 5.57 12.67 0.30
N GLY A 195 5.65 12.04 -0.89
CA GLY A 195 5.51 10.60 -1.03
C GLY A 195 5.46 10.13 -2.48
N LYS A 196 5.35 8.79 -2.62
CA LYS A 196 5.24 8.10 -3.91
C LYS A 196 3.82 7.62 -4.14
N VAL A 197 3.29 7.81 -5.34
CA VAL A 197 2.00 7.27 -5.74
C VAL A 197 2.11 5.76 -5.86
N VAL A 198 1.24 5.02 -5.14
CA VAL A 198 1.26 3.56 -5.07
C VAL A 198 -0.02 2.93 -5.60
N ALA A 199 -1.11 3.69 -5.68
CA ALA A 199 -2.37 3.25 -6.28
C ALA A 199 -3.23 4.44 -6.71
N LEU A 200 -4.23 4.14 -7.53
CA LEU A 200 -5.23 5.09 -8.01
C LEU A 200 -6.61 4.46 -7.84
N LEU A 201 -7.56 5.26 -7.37
CA LEU A 201 -8.98 4.91 -7.33
C LEU A 201 -9.75 5.89 -8.21
N ARG A 202 -10.62 5.35 -9.04
CA ARG A 202 -11.56 6.11 -9.88
C ARG A 202 -12.95 5.54 -9.71
N GLU A 203 -13.89 6.39 -9.42
CA GLU A 203 -15.32 6.07 -9.38
C GLU A 203 -15.99 6.62 -10.65
N TYR A 204 -16.92 5.85 -11.22
CA TYR A 204 -17.67 6.19 -12.45
C TYR A 204 -19.13 6.44 -12.13
#